data_dcde46a573caec69193f28901e8845af
#
_entry.id   dcde46a573caec69193f28901e8845af
#
_cell.length_a   1.000
_cell.length_b   1.000
_cell.length_c   1.000
_cell.angle_alpha   90.00
_cell.angle_beta   90.00
_cell.angle_gamma   90.00
#
_symmetry.space_group_name_H-M   'P 1'
#
loop_
_entity.id
_entity.type
_entity.pdbx_description
1 polymer ?
#
loop_
_entity_poly.entity_id
_entity_poly.type
_entity_poly.pdbx_seq_one_letter_code
_entity_poly.pdbx_strand_id
1 'polypeptide(L)'
;VYHAICTGYGGLLACLGGHVYKKKVLLTEHGIYTREREEEIIRAKWVQPAFKKQWISFFYMLSDIIYTRAFLVSALFTNAMHAQIQMGCDKGKCRVVENGINYERLSPIPLKKEDGWVDIGAIVRLAPIKDIKTMIYAFYELCTTREHVRLHIMGGVDDEEYAQECYALVDQLHLENVIFTGRVDIISYMEKLDFTILTSISEGQPLSVLESFAARRPCVTTDVGCCRELLNGNEEDRYGKAGYCVPPMYREGLAQAMDRMCASRARRLRMGENAQKRVKAYYRKEEMIEKYRKMYQEVEEADGRNRI
;
A
#
# COMPACT_ATOMS: atom_id res chain seq x y z
N VAL A 1 20.28 20.01 -4.04
CA VAL A 1 20.00 18.57 -3.96
C VAL A 1 19.14 18.12 -5.14
N TYR A 2 19.36 16.91 -5.64
CA TYR A 2 18.44 16.22 -6.55
C TYR A 2 17.72 15.13 -5.75
N HIS A 3 16.40 15.03 -5.88
CA HIS A 3 15.60 14.03 -5.19
C HIS A 3 14.82 13.19 -6.21
N ALA A 4 15.19 11.92 -6.34
CA ALA A 4 14.51 10.95 -7.18
C ALA A 4 13.51 10.11 -6.34
N ILE A 5 12.41 9.68 -6.97
CA ILE A 5 11.37 8.88 -6.33
C ILE A 5 11.35 7.41 -6.79
N CYS A 6 12.36 7.00 -7.56
CA CYS A 6 12.58 5.60 -7.97
C CYS A 6 14.02 5.41 -8.44
N THR A 7 14.49 4.17 -8.46
CA THR A 7 15.81 3.80 -8.99
C THR A 7 15.88 3.72 -10.52
N GLY A 8 14.79 3.80 -11.23
CA GLY A 8 14.77 3.73 -12.70
C GLY A 8 15.40 4.93 -13.40
N TYR A 9 14.83 5.32 -14.53
CA TYR A 9 15.36 6.45 -15.33
C TYR A 9 15.40 7.77 -14.57
N GLY A 10 14.41 8.03 -13.69
CA GLY A 10 14.39 9.22 -12.85
C GLY A 10 15.59 9.30 -11.89
N GLY A 11 15.92 8.18 -11.27
CA GLY A 11 17.11 8.04 -10.42
C GLY A 11 18.42 8.25 -11.18
N LEU A 12 18.52 7.68 -12.38
CA LEU A 12 19.68 7.87 -13.25
C LEU A 12 19.90 9.33 -13.61
N LEU A 13 18.83 10.03 -14.02
CA LEU A 13 18.90 11.46 -14.34
C LEU A 13 19.28 12.31 -13.12
N ALA A 14 18.75 11.99 -11.95
CA ALA A 14 19.12 12.66 -10.70
C ALA A 14 20.60 12.46 -10.37
N CYS A 15 21.13 11.23 -10.54
CA CYS A 15 22.54 10.93 -10.34
C CYS A 15 23.44 11.67 -11.35
N LEU A 16 23.02 11.74 -12.63
CA LEU A 16 23.74 12.49 -13.66
C LEU A 16 23.78 13.98 -13.31
N GLY A 17 22.65 14.57 -12.98
CA GLY A 17 22.55 15.96 -12.54
C GLY A 17 23.41 16.24 -11.30
N GLY A 18 23.35 15.34 -10.31
CA GLY A 18 24.16 15.42 -9.10
C GLY A 18 25.66 15.38 -9.41
N HIS A 19 26.08 14.55 -10.36
CA HIS A 19 27.47 14.47 -10.80
C HIS A 19 27.94 15.75 -11.52
N VAL A 20 27.17 16.20 -12.52
CA VAL A 20 27.51 17.38 -13.35
C VAL A 20 27.55 18.66 -12.51
N TYR A 21 26.55 18.85 -11.65
CA TYR A 21 26.43 20.07 -10.83
C TYR A 21 27.01 19.93 -9.42
N LYS A 22 27.70 18.85 -9.12
CA LYS A 22 28.32 18.55 -7.82
C LYS A 22 27.33 18.69 -6.64
N LYS A 23 26.12 18.14 -6.82
CA LYS A 23 25.06 18.16 -5.80
C LYS A 23 24.80 16.76 -5.26
N LYS A 24 24.37 16.70 -3.99
CA LYS A 24 23.93 15.45 -3.37
C LYS A 24 22.64 14.95 -4.01
N VAL A 25 22.47 13.62 -4.01
CA VAL A 25 21.28 12.93 -4.52
C VAL A 25 20.58 12.24 -3.37
N LEU A 26 19.28 12.47 -3.25
CA LEU A 26 18.37 11.71 -2.40
C LEU A 26 17.56 10.75 -3.26
N LEU A 27 17.30 9.58 -2.73
CA LEU A 27 16.40 8.60 -3.33
C LEU A 27 15.29 8.26 -2.35
N THR A 28 14.04 8.30 -2.80
CA THR A 28 12.89 7.69 -2.11
C THR A 28 12.33 6.58 -2.98
N GLU A 29 12.15 5.39 -2.44
CA GLU A 29 11.44 4.31 -3.13
C GLU A 29 10.13 4.00 -2.43
N HIS A 30 9.02 4.09 -3.18
CA HIS A 30 7.69 3.72 -2.73
C HIS A 30 7.41 2.22 -2.85
N GLY A 31 8.20 1.50 -3.64
CA GLY A 31 8.29 0.06 -3.82
C GLY A 31 9.70 -0.27 -4.28
N ILE A 32 10.05 -1.54 -4.39
CA ILE A 32 11.36 -1.95 -4.94
C ILE A 32 11.25 -1.99 -6.45
N TYR A 33 11.56 -0.86 -7.09
CA TYR A 33 11.39 -0.63 -8.54
C TYR A 33 11.99 -1.76 -9.39
N THR A 34 13.18 -2.25 -9.07
CA THR A 34 13.84 -3.32 -9.81
C THR A 34 13.05 -4.61 -9.79
N ARG A 35 12.47 -4.99 -8.64
CA ARG A 35 11.63 -6.19 -8.52
C ARG A 35 10.33 -6.06 -9.30
N GLU A 36 9.72 -4.88 -9.25
CA GLU A 36 8.50 -4.58 -10.03
C GLU A 36 8.78 -4.67 -11.53
N ARG A 37 9.91 -4.13 -12.00
CA ARG A 37 10.33 -4.23 -13.41
C ARG A 37 10.68 -5.66 -13.82
N GLU A 38 11.34 -6.42 -12.97
CA GLU A 38 11.61 -7.83 -13.21
C GLU A 38 10.32 -8.63 -13.44
N GLU A 39 9.35 -8.50 -12.54
CA GLU A 39 8.05 -9.17 -12.68
C GLU A 39 7.30 -8.73 -13.94
N GLU A 40 7.33 -7.43 -14.25
CA GLU A 40 6.72 -6.90 -15.48
C GLU A 40 7.38 -7.48 -16.74
N ILE A 41 8.71 -7.48 -16.80
CA ILE A 41 9.46 -8.01 -17.94
C ILE A 41 9.24 -9.52 -18.09
N ILE A 42 9.16 -10.29 -17.00
CA ILE A 42 8.87 -11.71 -17.03
C ILE A 42 7.49 -11.96 -17.69
N ARG A 43 6.48 -11.17 -17.34
CA ARG A 43 5.11 -11.28 -17.87
C ARG A 43 4.93 -10.64 -19.24
N ALA A 44 5.81 -9.72 -19.65
CA ALA A 44 5.68 -8.95 -20.88
C ALA A 44 5.68 -9.84 -22.13
N LYS A 45 4.64 -9.69 -22.97
CA LYS A 45 4.53 -10.36 -24.27
C LYS A 45 5.30 -9.64 -25.37
N TRP A 46 5.53 -8.32 -25.22
CA TRP A 46 6.24 -7.48 -26.19
C TRP A 46 7.77 -7.65 -26.14
N VAL A 47 8.32 -8.18 -25.04
CA VAL A 47 9.75 -8.47 -24.91
C VAL A 47 10.00 -9.89 -25.36
N GLN A 48 10.84 -10.07 -26.39
CA GLN A 48 11.25 -11.39 -26.81
C GLN A 48 11.99 -12.15 -25.69
N PRO A 49 11.74 -13.44 -25.49
CA PRO A 49 12.31 -14.22 -24.37
C PRO A 49 13.83 -14.10 -24.24
N ALA A 50 14.56 -14.06 -25.36
CA ALA A 50 16.01 -13.93 -25.41
C ALA A 50 16.53 -12.62 -24.79
N PHE A 51 15.74 -11.55 -24.80
CA PHE A 51 16.12 -10.24 -24.27
C PHE A 51 15.64 -9.95 -22.85
N LYS A 52 14.74 -10.79 -22.29
CA LYS A 52 14.21 -10.56 -20.94
C LYS A 52 15.31 -10.44 -19.88
N LYS A 53 16.26 -11.37 -19.89
CA LYS A 53 17.40 -11.37 -18.96
C LYS A 53 18.24 -10.08 -19.07
N GLN A 54 18.47 -9.58 -20.29
CA GLN A 54 19.24 -8.35 -20.52
C GLN A 54 18.52 -7.12 -19.95
N TRP A 55 17.20 -7.01 -20.17
CA TRP A 55 16.38 -5.93 -19.59
C TRP A 55 16.37 -5.97 -18.06
N ILE A 56 16.21 -7.16 -17.48
CA ILE A 56 16.25 -7.34 -16.02
C ILE A 56 17.62 -6.90 -15.49
N SER A 57 18.72 -7.40 -16.09
CA SER A 57 20.08 -7.00 -15.69
C SER A 57 20.33 -5.50 -15.82
N PHE A 58 19.76 -4.86 -16.84
CA PHE A 58 19.84 -3.41 -17.00
C PHE A 58 19.19 -2.65 -15.83
N PHE A 59 18.01 -3.06 -15.37
CA PHE A 59 17.37 -2.42 -14.22
C PHE A 59 18.12 -2.67 -12.90
N TYR A 60 18.71 -3.85 -12.72
CA TYR A 60 19.60 -4.10 -11.58
C TYR A 60 20.83 -3.21 -11.61
N MET A 61 21.46 -3.05 -12.78
CA MET A 61 22.60 -2.13 -12.97
C MET A 61 22.21 -0.67 -12.65
N LEU A 62 21.02 -0.21 -13.09
CA LEU A 62 20.55 1.14 -12.76
C LEU A 62 20.41 1.32 -11.24
N SER A 63 19.83 0.35 -10.54
CA SER A 63 19.68 0.42 -9.09
C SER A 63 21.03 0.43 -8.37
N ASP A 64 21.99 -0.38 -8.80
CA ASP A 64 23.34 -0.40 -8.24
C ASP A 64 24.04 0.96 -8.38
N ILE A 65 24.01 1.56 -9.57
CA ILE A 65 24.54 2.91 -9.82
C ILE A 65 23.89 3.93 -8.88
N ILE A 66 22.56 3.89 -8.75
CA ILE A 66 21.83 4.89 -7.99
C ILE A 66 22.06 4.71 -6.49
N TYR A 67 22.03 3.49 -5.96
CA TYR A 67 22.35 3.22 -4.56
C TYR A 67 23.78 3.62 -4.19
N THR A 68 24.74 3.38 -5.11
CA THR A 68 26.13 3.79 -4.91
C THR A 68 26.26 5.31 -4.85
N ARG A 69 25.56 6.04 -5.72
CA ARG A 69 25.67 7.50 -5.88
C ARG A 69 24.78 8.30 -4.94
N ALA A 70 23.67 7.72 -4.46
CA ALA A 70 22.79 8.39 -3.52
C ALA A 70 23.52 8.71 -2.21
N PHE A 71 23.25 9.89 -1.68
CA PHE A 71 23.72 10.32 -0.35
C PHE A 71 22.86 9.70 0.74
N LEU A 72 21.53 9.76 0.60
CA LEU A 72 20.57 9.06 1.46
C LEU A 72 19.53 8.36 0.58
N VAL A 73 19.04 7.24 1.10
CA VAL A 73 18.00 6.41 0.47
C VAL A 73 16.90 6.16 1.49
N SER A 74 15.64 6.42 1.13
CA SER A 74 14.51 6.12 1.99
C SER A 74 13.60 5.05 1.41
N ALA A 75 13.08 4.21 2.29
CA ALA A 75 12.05 3.22 2.04
C ALA A 75 10.83 3.52 2.89
N LEU A 76 9.65 3.00 2.51
CA LEU A 76 8.40 3.21 3.24
C LEU A 76 8.28 2.36 4.52
N PHE A 77 9.02 1.27 4.65
CA PHE A 77 8.95 0.35 5.78
C PHE A 77 10.23 -0.48 5.90
N THR A 78 10.45 -1.07 7.06
CA THR A 78 11.70 -1.75 7.41
C THR A 78 12.07 -2.89 6.47
N ASN A 79 11.11 -3.71 6.05
CA ASN A 79 11.40 -4.81 5.12
C ASN A 79 11.80 -4.32 3.72
N ALA A 80 11.25 -3.19 3.25
CA ALA A 80 11.70 -2.57 2.00
C ALA A 80 13.14 -2.04 2.14
N MET A 81 13.48 -1.42 3.26
CA MET A 81 14.85 -1.02 3.56
C MET A 81 15.82 -2.22 3.56
N HIS A 82 15.42 -3.34 4.16
CA HIS A 82 16.23 -4.56 4.13
C HIS A 82 16.42 -5.07 2.70
N ALA A 83 15.39 -5.01 1.86
CA ALA A 83 15.51 -5.37 0.45
C ALA A 83 16.48 -4.46 -0.31
N GLN A 84 16.46 -3.14 -0.06
CA GLN A 84 17.44 -2.19 -0.61
C GLN A 84 18.87 -2.56 -0.20
N ILE A 85 19.10 -2.90 1.06
CA ILE A 85 20.41 -3.33 1.58
C ILE A 85 20.86 -4.63 0.90
N GLN A 86 19.99 -5.61 0.76
CA GLN A 86 20.27 -6.86 0.05
C GLN A 86 20.62 -6.63 -1.44
N MET A 87 20.07 -5.59 -2.04
CA MET A 87 20.36 -5.18 -3.41
C MET A 87 21.60 -4.26 -3.53
N GLY A 88 22.40 -4.13 -2.47
CA GLY A 88 23.67 -3.41 -2.49
C GLY A 88 23.64 -1.98 -1.94
N CYS A 89 22.51 -1.49 -1.43
CA CYS A 89 22.48 -0.19 -0.77
C CYS A 89 23.24 -0.23 0.57
N ASP A 90 24.10 0.74 0.82
CA ASP A 90 24.81 0.88 2.11
C ASP A 90 23.78 1.18 3.22
N LYS A 91 23.80 0.35 4.27
CA LYS A 91 22.93 0.50 5.44
C LYS A 91 23.01 1.88 6.08
N GLY A 92 24.19 2.50 6.10
CA GLY A 92 24.41 3.84 6.68
C GLY A 92 23.63 4.94 5.97
N LYS A 93 23.31 4.75 4.69
CA LYS A 93 22.53 5.69 3.87
C LYS A 93 21.01 5.48 3.99
N CYS A 94 20.57 4.33 4.50
CA CYS A 94 19.14 3.96 4.50
C CYS A 94 18.38 4.65 5.64
N ARG A 95 17.17 5.11 5.33
CA ARG A 95 16.20 5.68 6.27
C ARG A 95 14.83 5.05 6.02
N VAL A 96 14.01 4.94 7.06
CA VAL A 96 12.58 4.58 6.90
C VAL A 96 11.76 5.85 7.06
N VAL A 97 11.02 6.19 5.99
CA VAL A 97 10.10 7.32 5.95
C VAL A 97 8.76 6.81 5.43
N GLU A 98 7.88 6.51 6.34
CA GLU A 98 6.56 5.96 6.06
C GLU A 98 5.68 7.02 5.40
N ASN A 99 4.70 6.56 4.61
CA ASN A 99 3.65 7.45 4.11
C ASN A 99 2.85 8.04 5.27
N GLY A 100 2.52 9.30 5.12
CA GLY A 100 1.64 10.01 6.04
C GLY A 100 0.32 10.39 5.38
N ILE A 101 -0.77 10.31 6.14
CA ILE A 101 -2.10 10.73 5.69
C ILE A 101 -2.59 11.95 6.46
N ASN A 102 -3.61 12.61 5.93
CA ASN A 102 -4.29 13.71 6.60
C ASN A 102 -5.24 13.14 7.68
N TYR A 103 -4.66 12.86 8.86
CA TYR A 103 -5.36 12.28 9.99
C TYR A 103 -6.55 13.14 10.44
N GLU A 104 -6.37 14.46 10.54
CA GLU A 104 -7.38 15.39 11.05
C GLU A 104 -8.64 15.44 10.16
N ARG A 105 -8.48 15.16 8.86
CA ARG A 105 -9.59 15.09 7.92
C ARG A 105 -10.41 13.80 8.04
N LEU A 106 -9.77 12.69 8.43
CA LEU A 106 -10.38 11.35 8.43
C LEU A 106 -10.84 10.91 9.82
N SER A 107 -10.16 11.34 10.87
CA SER A 107 -10.44 10.90 12.24
C SER A 107 -11.83 11.32 12.78
N PRO A 108 -12.46 12.43 12.33
CA PRO A 108 -13.79 12.80 12.81
C PRO A 108 -14.93 12.02 12.14
N ILE A 109 -14.65 11.23 11.09
CA ILE A 109 -15.72 10.49 10.38
C ILE A 109 -16.49 9.62 11.37
N PRO A 110 -17.83 9.76 11.43
CA PRO A 110 -18.64 9.02 12.38
C PRO A 110 -18.63 7.53 12.05
N LEU A 111 -18.80 6.70 13.07
CA LEU A 111 -19.02 5.28 12.88
C LEU A 111 -20.38 5.03 12.23
N LYS A 112 -20.45 3.98 11.42
CA LYS A 112 -21.71 3.55 10.82
C LYS A 112 -22.76 3.27 11.89
N LYS A 113 -23.97 3.79 11.69
CA LYS A 113 -25.13 3.45 12.50
C LYS A 113 -25.56 2.02 12.22
N GLU A 114 -26.06 1.33 13.23
CA GLU A 114 -26.60 -0.01 13.06
C GLU A 114 -27.90 0.02 12.24
N ASP A 115 -27.92 -0.75 11.18
CA ASP A 115 -29.07 -0.92 10.29
C ASP A 115 -29.36 -2.40 9.98
N GLY A 116 -28.71 -3.31 10.73
CA GLY A 116 -28.82 -4.76 10.52
C GLY A 116 -27.89 -5.30 9.43
N TRP A 117 -27.19 -4.45 8.68
CA TRP A 117 -26.26 -4.83 7.62
C TRP A 117 -24.82 -4.61 8.04
N VAL A 118 -23.93 -5.44 7.52
CA VAL A 118 -22.48 -5.23 7.61
C VAL A 118 -21.97 -4.81 6.24
N ASP A 119 -21.46 -3.59 6.15
CA ASP A 119 -20.94 -2.99 4.92
C ASP A 119 -19.40 -3.07 4.87
N ILE A 120 -18.92 -3.78 3.87
CA ILE A 120 -17.48 -4.01 3.62
C ILE A 120 -17.06 -3.09 2.48
N GLY A 121 -16.03 -2.27 2.67
CA GLY A 121 -15.54 -1.35 1.66
C GLY A 121 -14.21 -1.77 1.07
N ALA A 122 -14.07 -1.74 -0.24
CA ALA A 122 -12.81 -1.88 -0.96
C ALA A 122 -12.46 -0.56 -1.65
N ILE A 123 -11.42 0.15 -1.20
CA ILE A 123 -10.96 1.41 -1.80
C ILE A 123 -9.84 1.05 -2.77
N VAL A 124 -10.20 0.74 -4.01
CA VAL A 124 -9.28 0.18 -5.00
C VAL A 124 -9.63 0.62 -6.41
N ARG A 125 -8.62 0.78 -7.28
CA ARG A 125 -8.83 0.89 -8.73
C ARG A 125 -9.09 -0.51 -9.30
N LEU A 126 -9.93 -0.61 -10.34
CA LEU A 126 -10.18 -1.87 -11.03
C LEU A 126 -8.98 -2.17 -11.93
N ALA A 127 -8.06 -2.97 -11.42
CA ALA A 127 -6.82 -3.38 -12.08
C ALA A 127 -6.40 -4.79 -11.61
N PRO A 128 -5.76 -5.61 -12.45
CA PRO A 128 -5.38 -6.99 -12.12
C PRO A 128 -4.55 -7.12 -10.82
N ILE A 129 -3.65 -6.15 -10.56
CA ILE A 129 -2.80 -6.15 -9.37
C ILE A 129 -3.59 -6.06 -8.04
N LYS A 130 -4.84 -5.57 -8.09
CA LYS A 130 -5.74 -5.45 -6.93
C LYS A 130 -6.52 -6.71 -6.62
N ASP A 131 -6.49 -7.68 -7.53
CA ASP A 131 -7.09 -9.02 -7.41
C ASP A 131 -8.54 -9.01 -6.91
N ILE A 132 -9.36 -8.18 -7.57
CA ILE A 132 -10.77 -7.99 -7.22
C ILE A 132 -11.56 -9.28 -7.46
N LYS A 133 -11.14 -10.13 -8.40
CA LYS A 133 -11.80 -11.41 -8.63
C LYS A 133 -11.72 -12.34 -7.42
N THR A 134 -10.54 -12.44 -6.78
CA THR A 134 -10.39 -13.18 -5.52
C THR A 134 -11.25 -12.57 -4.40
N MET A 135 -11.37 -11.24 -4.35
CA MET A 135 -12.27 -10.55 -3.41
C MET A 135 -13.73 -10.95 -3.62
N ILE A 136 -14.20 -10.94 -4.88
CA ILE A 136 -15.58 -11.31 -5.24
C ILE A 136 -15.84 -12.77 -4.89
N TYR A 137 -14.94 -13.70 -5.21
CA TYR A 137 -15.07 -15.10 -4.83
C TYR A 137 -15.09 -15.30 -3.31
N ALA A 138 -14.23 -14.61 -2.57
CA ALA A 138 -14.23 -14.66 -1.10
C ALA A 138 -15.53 -14.09 -0.51
N PHE A 139 -16.07 -13.03 -1.10
CA PHE A 139 -17.36 -12.47 -0.71
C PHE A 139 -18.53 -13.39 -1.02
N TYR A 140 -18.52 -14.06 -2.18
CA TYR A 140 -19.50 -15.10 -2.51
C TYR A 140 -19.51 -16.22 -1.45
N GLU A 141 -18.35 -16.67 -1.03
CA GLU A 141 -18.19 -17.66 0.05
C GLU A 141 -18.76 -17.14 1.39
N LEU A 142 -18.51 -15.87 1.73
CA LEU A 142 -19.10 -15.22 2.91
C LEU A 142 -20.64 -15.21 2.84
N CYS A 143 -21.23 -14.96 1.68
CA CYS A 143 -22.68 -14.92 1.49
C CYS A 143 -23.35 -16.29 1.71
N THR A 144 -22.63 -17.39 1.66
CA THR A 144 -23.17 -18.72 2.01
C THR A 144 -23.41 -18.88 3.51
N THR A 145 -22.80 -18.05 4.35
CA THR A 145 -22.89 -18.11 5.82
C THR A 145 -23.48 -16.86 6.46
N ARG A 146 -23.58 -15.75 5.69
CA ARG A 146 -24.05 -14.44 6.17
C ARG A 146 -25.02 -13.81 5.17
N GLU A 147 -26.24 -13.52 5.62
CA GLU A 147 -27.30 -12.96 4.76
C GLU A 147 -27.21 -11.43 4.60
N HIS A 148 -26.90 -10.70 5.67
CA HIS A 148 -26.96 -9.23 5.69
C HIS A 148 -25.57 -8.61 5.57
N VAL A 149 -24.88 -8.86 4.44
CA VAL A 149 -23.56 -8.31 4.10
C VAL A 149 -23.60 -7.63 2.75
N ARG A 150 -22.88 -6.51 2.58
CA ARG A 150 -22.72 -5.79 1.31
C ARG A 150 -21.25 -5.51 1.06
N LEU A 151 -20.81 -5.64 -0.19
CA LEU A 151 -19.48 -5.30 -0.64
C LEU A 151 -19.53 -4.06 -1.53
N HIS A 152 -18.83 -3.00 -1.13
CA HIS A 152 -18.74 -1.75 -1.87
C HIS A 152 -17.34 -1.63 -2.47
N ILE A 153 -17.24 -1.69 -3.80
CA ILE A 153 -15.99 -1.55 -4.53
C ILE A 153 -15.90 -0.10 -5.05
N MET A 154 -15.04 0.68 -4.42
CA MET A 154 -14.92 2.12 -4.60
C MET A 154 -13.62 2.46 -5.33
N GLY A 155 -13.71 2.95 -6.55
CA GLY A 155 -12.57 3.39 -7.34
C GLY A 155 -12.86 3.44 -8.83
N GLY A 156 -11.96 4.05 -9.58
CA GLY A 156 -12.07 4.13 -11.03
C GLY A 156 -11.59 2.85 -11.71
N VAL A 157 -11.95 2.73 -12.97
CA VAL A 157 -11.44 1.71 -13.87
C VAL A 157 -10.06 2.13 -14.38
N ASP A 158 -9.08 1.25 -14.23
CA ASP A 158 -7.70 1.41 -14.72
C ASP A 158 -7.45 0.47 -15.92
N ASP A 159 -8.14 -0.67 -15.92
CA ASP A 159 -8.10 -1.70 -16.94
C ASP A 159 -9.55 -2.11 -17.28
N GLU A 160 -10.01 -1.71 -18.46
CA GLU A 160 -11.40 -1.92 -18.89
C GLU A 160 -11.72 -3.41 -19.10
N GLU A 161 -10.80 -4.20 -19.65
CA GLU A 161 -11.00 -5.65 -19.86
C GLU A 161 -11.18 -6.34 -18.53
N TYR A 162 -10.29 -6.04 -17.56
CA TYR A 162 -10.37 -6.59 -16.21
C TYR A 162 -11.63 -6.16 -15.48
N ALA A 163 -12.07 -4.90 -15.64
CA ALA A 163 -13.29 -4.40 -15.04
C ALA A 163 -14.53 -5.15 -15.56
N GLN A 164 -14.61 -5.38 -16.88
CA GLN A 164 -15.69 -6.14 -17.48
C GLN A 164 -15.71 -7.59 -16.98
N GLU A 165 -14.55 -8.22 -16.82
CA GLU A 165 -14.45 -9.56 -16.21
C GLU A 165 -14.95 -9.57 -14.76
N CYS A 166 -14.68 -8.52 -13.98
CA CYS A 166 -15.20 -8.40 -12.61
C CYS A 166 -16.72 -8.24 -12.57
N TYR A 167 -17.28 -7.41 -13.45
CA TYR A 167 -18.76 -7.25 -13.56
C TYR A 167 -19.42 -8.55 -13.99
N ALA A 168 -18.92 -9.20 -15.03
CA ALA A 168 -19.44 -10.49 -15.48
C ALA A 168 -19.35 -11.57 -14.41
N LEU A 169 -18.32 -11.57 -13.58
CA LEU A 169 -18.17 -12.50 -12.47
C LEU A 169 -19.26 -12.29 -11.40
N VAL A 170 -19.58 -11.04 -11.04
CA VAL A 170 -20.65 -10.71 -10.10
C VAL A 170 -22.00 -11.20 -10.63
N ASP A 171 -22.28 -10.98 -11.92
CA ASP A 171 -23.51 -11.44 -12.59
C ASP A 171 -23.60 -12.96 -12.62
N GLN A 172 -22.50 -13.66 -12.98
CA GLN A 172 -22.45 -15.13 -13.00
C GLN A 172 -22.65 -15.76 -11.63
N LEU A 173 -22.20 -15.11 -10.58
CA LEU A 173 -22.38 -15.58 -9.19
C LEU A 173 -23.71 -15.13 -8.57
N HIS A 174 -24.54 -14.38 -9.31
CA HIS A 174 -25.81 -13.81 -8.85
C HIS A 174 -25.69 -13.01 -7.53
N LEU A 175 -24.64 -12.19 -7.42
CA LEU A 175 -24.37 -11.38 -6.23
C LEU A 175 -25.07 -10.01 -6.33
N GLU A 176 -26.30 -9.90 -5.81
CA GLU A 176 -27.09 -8.65 -5.79
C GLU A 176 -26.55 -7.61 -4.79
N ASN A 177 -25.71 -8.03 -3.86
CA ASN A 177 -25.16 -7.22 -2.75
C ASN A 177 -23.72 -6.77 -2.97
N VAL A 178 -23.20 -6.82 -4.19
CA VAL A 178 -21.93 -6.20 -4.62
C VAL A 178 -22.24 -4.89 -5.35
N ILE A 179 -21.64 -3.79 -4.89
CA ILE A 179 -21.91 -2.45 -5.37
C ILE A 179 -20.62 -1.84 -5.92
N PHE A 180 -20.53 -1.67 -7.22
CA PHE A 180 -19.45 -0.89 -7.86
C PHE A 180 -19.87 0.59 -7.87
N THR A 181 -19.17 1.40 -7.08
CA THR A 181 -19.55 2.81 -6.90
C THR A 181 -18.90 3.75 -7.90
N GLY A 182 -17.87 3.27 -8.61
CA GLY A 182 -16.96 4.18 -9.31
C GLY A 182 -16.17 5.06 -8.33
N ARG A 183 -15.71 6.22 -8.80
CA ARG A 183 -15.00 7.20 -7.95
C ARG A 183 -16.00 7.93 -7.06
N VAL A 184 -15.77 7.90 -5.76
CA VAL A 184 -16.59 8.56 -4.74
C VAL A 184 -15.74 9.44 -3.83
N ASP A 185 -16.36 10.39 -3.14
CA ASP A 185 -15.71 11.05 -2.02
C ASP A 185 -15.59 10.07 -0.85
N ILE A 186 -14.35 9.68 -0.55
CA ILE A 186 -14.04 8.68 0.48
C ILE A 186 -14.54 9.10 1.86
N ILE A 187 -14.54 10.40 2.17
CA ILE A 187 -14.94 10.88 3.50
C ILE A 187 -16.42 10.60 3.73
N SER A 188 -17.27 11.04 2.80
CA SER A 188 -18.73 10.84 2.91
C SER A 188 -19.13 9.38 2.74
N TYR A 189 -18.30 8.58 2.04
CA TYR A 189 -18.62 7.17 1.86
C TYR A 189 -18.15 6.29 3.03
N MET A 190 -17.03 6.63 3.67
CA MET A 190 -16.46 5.88 4.78
C MET A 190 -17.43 5.75 5.98
N GLU A 191 -18.32 6.74 6.19
CA GLU A 191 -19.31 6.67 7.26
C GLU A 191 -20.32 5.51 7.11
N LYS A 192 -20.47 4.98 5.88
CA LYS A 192 -21.36 3.86 5.55
C LYS A 192 -20.73 2.49 5.80
N LEU A 193 -19.44 2.42 6.09
CA LEU A 193 -18.69 1.18 6.15
C LEU A 193 -18.44 0.72 7.58
N ASP A 194 -18.50 -0.59 7.80
CA ASP A 194 -18.13 -1.25 9.04
C ASP A 194 -16.63 -1.58 9.10
N PHE A 195 -16.08 -2.07 8.01
CA PHE A 195 -14.65 -2.37 7.85
C PHE A 195 -14.26 -2.37 6.37
N THR A 196 -12.95 -2.44 6.10
CA THR A 196 -12.45 -2.42 4.73
C THR A 196 -11.72 -3.72 4.37
N ILE A 197 -11.57 -3.97 3.06
CA ILE A 197 -10.83 -5.11 2.51
C ILE A 197 -9.86 -4.65 1.43
N LEU A 198 -8.67 -5.26 1.38
CA LEU A 198 -7.66 -5.08 0.34
C LEU A 198 -7.08 -6.45 -0.03
N THR A 199 -7.21 -6.85 -1.29
CA THR A 199 -6.81 -8.18 -1.79
C THR A 199 -5.62 -8.16 -2.73
N SER A 200 -4.91 -7.04 -2.80
CA SER A 200 -3.82 -6.82 -3.74
C SER A 200 -2.79 -7.95 -3.72
N ILE A 201 -2.23 -8.25 -4.89
CA ILE A 201 -1.12 -9.20 -5.05
C ILE A 201 0.21 -8.55 -4.66
N SER A 202 0.33 -7.24 -4.82
CA SER A 202 1.51 -6.47 -4.47
C SER A 202 1.12 -5.08 -3.99
N GLU A 203 1.76 -4.62 -2.93
CA GLU A 203 1.66 -3.26 -2.38
C GLU A 203 3.03 -2.86 -1.79
N GLY A 204 3.24 -1.55 -1.67
CA GLY A 204 4.26 -1.02 -0.77
C GLY A 204 3.63 -0.77 0.61
N GLN A 205 3.13 0.45 0.79
CA GLN A 205 2.36 0.85 1.95
C GLN A 205 1.02 1.45 1.49
N PRO A 206 -0.09 0.69 1.58
CA PRO A 206 -1.37 1.08 1.01
C PRO A 206 -2.01 2.24 1.78
N LEU A 207 -2.18 3.39 1.14
CA LEU A 207 -2.83 4.57 1.72
C LEU A 207 -4.29 4.29 2.09
N SER A 208 -4.99 3.47 1.31
CA SER A 208 -6.39 3.09 1.58
C SER A 208 -6.56 2.39 2.94
N VAL A 209 -5.58 1.60 3.37
CA VAL A 209 -5.57 0.97 4.71
C VAL A 209 -5.33 2.02 5.79
N LEU A 210 -4.37 2.94 5.59
CA LEU A 210 -4.11 4.03 6.54
C LEU A 210 -5.31 4.97 6.68
N GLU A 211 -5.97 5.31 5.57
CA GLU A 211 -7.18 6.14 5.56
C GLU A 211 -8.35 5.44 6.28
N SER A 212 -8.53 4.14 6.06
CA SER A 212 -9.51 3.32 6.76
C SER A 212 -9.25 3.31 8.27
N PHE A 213 -8.00 3.15 8.67
CA PHE A 213 -7.57 3.14 10.05
C PHE A 213 -7.79 4.49 10.75
N ALA A 214 -7.48 5.61 10.08
CA ALA A 214 -7.76 6.94 10.61
C ALA A 214 -9.26 7.13 10.88
N ALA A 215 -10.12 6.58 10.04
CA ALA A 215 -11.58 6.60 10.20
C ALA A 215 -12.12 5.50 11.12
N ARG A 216 -11.29 4.79 11.87
CA ARG A 216 -11.66 3.67 12.78
C ARG A 216 -12.31 2.49 12.06
N ARG A 217 -11.97 2.24 10.79
CA ARG A 217 -12.39 1.04 10.08
C ARG A 217 -11.24 0.05 10.10
N PRO A 218 -11.38 -1.09 10.82
CA PRO A 218 -10.39 -2.17 10.75
C PRO A 218 -10.37 -2.76 9.34
N CYS A 219 -9.31 -3.48 8.98
CA CYS A 219 -9.15 -3.97 7.62
C CYS A 219 -8.87 -5.47 7.56
N VAL A 220 -9.36 -6.14 6.50
CA VAL A 220 -8.89 -7.45 6.08
C VAL A 220 -7.96 -7.24 4.88
N THR A 221 -6.72 -7.72 4.95
CA THR A 221 -5.75 -7.53 3.88
C THR A 221 -5.05 -8.81 3.48
N THR A 222 -4.53 -8.84 2.27
CA THR A 222 -3.46 -9.76 1.89
C THR A 222 -2.13 -9.36 2.53
N ASP A 223 -1.25 -10.35 2.74
CA ASP A 223 0.07 -10.19 3.34
C ASP A 223 1.10 -9.73 2.30
N VAL A 224 1.00 -8.48 1.91
CA VAL A 224 1.85 -7.84 0.91
C VAL A 224 2.39 -6.51 1.44
N GLY A 225 3.60 -6.15 1.03
CA GLY A 225 4.25 -4.93 1.50
C GLY A 225 4.36 -4.86 3.01
N CYS A 226 3.87 -3.77 3.61
CA CYS A 226 3.81 -3.61 5.07
C CYS A 226 2.44 -3.96 5.69
N CYS A 227 1.51 -4.59 4.95
CA CYS A 227 0.15 -4.84 5.45
C CYS A 227 0.14 -5.60 6.78
N ARG A 228 0.99 -6.62 6.95
CA ARG A 228 1.09 -7.37 8.22
C ARG A 228 1.49 -6.48 9.38
N GLU A 229 2.44 -5.57 9.18
CA GLU A 229 2.88 -4.60 10.19
C GLU A 229 1.77 -3.60 10.50
N LEU A 230 1.09 -3.07 9.48
CA LEU A 230 -0.05 -2.17 9.66
C LEU A 230 -1.16 -2.80 10.51
N LEU A 231 -1.45 -4.10 10.33
CA LEU A 231 -2.53 -4.76 11.05
C LEU A 231 -2.15 -5.24 12.45
N ASN A 232 -0.92 -5.68 12.65
CA ASN A 232 -0.49 -6.27 13.93
C ASN A 232 0.33 -5.31 14.80
N GLY A 233 0.88 -4.24 14.21
CA GLY A 233 1.91 -3.41 14.83
C GLY A 233 3.30 -4.07 14.76
N ASN A 234 4.27 -3.43 15.36
CA ASN A 234 5.64 -3.88 15.54
C ASN A 234 5.99 -3.94 17.05
N GLU A 235 7.27 -4.13 17.39
CA GLU A 235 7.71 -4.24 18.78
C GLU A 235 7.45 -2.99 19.64
N GLU A 236 7.42 -1.81 19.02
CA GLU A 236 7.14 -0.54 19.67
C GLU A 236 5.64 -0.23 19.76
N ASP A 237 4.86 -0.79 18.82
CA ASP A 237 3.42 -0.58 18.69
C ASP A 237 2.63 -1.64 19.46
N ARG A 238 2.16 -1.28 20.66
CA ARG A 238 1.39 -2.16 21.55
C ARG A 238 -0.12 -1.92 21.53
N TYR A 239 -0.65 -1.23 20.51
CA TYR A 239 -2.10 -0.96 20.42
C TYR A 239 -2.94 -2.21 20.17
N GLY A 240 -2.35 -3.28 19.63
CA GLY A 240 -3.03 -4.52 19.34
C GLY A 240 -3.51 -4.61 17.88
N LYS A 241 -4.25 -5.68 17.58
CA LYS A 241 -4.67 -5.95 16.19
C LYS A 241 -5.65 -4.90 15.67
N ALA A 242 -5.44 -4.49 14.41
CA ALA A 242 -6.28 -3.59 13.64
C ALA A 242 -7.05 -4.30 12.51
N GLY A 243 -6.97 -5.63 12.44
CA GLY A 243 -7.63 -6.43 11.42
C GLY A 243 -7.05 -7.83 11.26
N TYR A 244 -7.24 -8.41 10.07
CA TYR A 244 -6.74 -9.73 9.72
C TYR A 244 -5.92 -9.68 8.43
N CYS A 245 -4.78 -10.39 8.43
CA CYS A 245 -3.88 -10.51 7.29
C CYS A 245 -3.82 -11.98 6.85
N VAL A 246 -4.00 -12.23 5.55
CA VAL A 246 -4.00 -13.56 4.96
C VAL A 246 -3.05 -13.62 3.77
N PRO A 247 -2.55 -14.80 3.34
CA PRO A 247 -1.74 -14.89 2.13
C PRO A 247 -2.48 -14.32 0.90
N PRO A 248 -1.78 -13.70 -0.07
CA PRO A 248 -2.40 -13.26 -1.33
C PRO A 248 -2.99 -14.44 -2.12
N MET A 249 -4.03 -14.16 -2.90
CA MET A 249 -4.76 -15.15 -3.73
C MET A 249 -5.40 -16.30 -2.92
N TYR A 250 -5.53 -16.17 -1.61
CA TYR A 250 -6.11 -17.17 -0.73
C TYR A 250 -7.58 -16.82 -0.39
N ARG A 251 -8.49 -17.23 -1.29
CA ARG A 251 -9.92 -16.95 -1.25
C ARG A 251 -10.59 -17.38 0.07
N GLU A 252 -10.37 -18.62 0.48
CA GLU A 252 -10.98 -19.21 1.68
C GLU A 252 -10.50 -18.48 2.95
N GLY A 253 -9.23 -18.11 3.01
CA GLY A 253 -8.67 -17.32 4.13
C GLY A 253 -9.29 -15.91 4.22
N LEU A 254 -9.53 -15.26 3.07
CA LEU A 254 -10.22 -13.97 3.01
C LEU A 254 -11.66 -14.10 3.46
N ALA A 255 -12.40 -15.11 2.99
CA ALA A 255 -13.79 -15.38 3.42
C ALA A 255 -13.88 -15.60 4.93
N GLN A 256 -13.00 -16.42 5.51
CA GLN A 256 -12.94 -16.67 6.95
C GLN A 256 -12.59 -15.40 7.74
N ALA A 257 -11.68 -14.57 7.23
CA ALA A 257 -11.30 -13.32 7.88
C ALA A 257 -12.45 -12.31 7.87
N MET A 258 -13.18 -12.19 6.76
CA MET A 258 -14.40 -11.40 6.66
C MET A 258 -15.49 -11.93 7.60
N ASP A 259 -15.71 -13.25 7.65
CA ASP A 259 -16.68 -13.85 8.56
C ASP A 259 -16.40 -13.51 10.03
N ARG A 260 -15.12 -13.61 10.45
CA ARG A 260 -14.68 -13.20 11.80
C ARG A 260 -14.93 -11.73 12.08
N MET A 261 -14.80 -10.86 11.06
CA MET A 261 -15.12 -9.43 11.18
C MET A 261 -16.64 -9.23 11.31
N CYS A 262 -17.45 -9.93 10.53
CA CYS A 262 -18.89 -9.86 10.57
C CYS A 262 -19.47 -10.35 11.91
N ALA A 263 -18.86 -11.37 12.51
CA ALA A 263 -19.35 -12.05 13.71
C ALA A 263 -19.49 -11.16 14.96
N SER A 264 -18.76 -10.02 15.07
CA SER A 264 -18.76 -9.22 16.29
C SER A 264 -18.49 -7.74 16.03
N ARG A 265 -19.50 -6.90 16.21
CA ARG A 265 -19.37 -5.45 16.17
C ARG A 265 -18.38 -4.93 17.23
N ALA A 266 -18.46 -5.44 18.44
CA ALA A 266 -17.53 -5.04 19.51
C ALA A 266 -16.06 -5.30 19.13
N ARG A 267 -15.79 -6.41 18.41
CA ARG A 267 -14.44 -6.70 17.89
C ARG A 267 -14.03 -5.69 16.82
N ARG A 268 -14.92 -5.38 15.86
CA ARG A 268 -14.64 -4.36 14.82
C ARG A 268 -14.32 -3.00 15.45
N LEU A 269 -15.12 -2.55 16.41
CA LEU A 269 -14.91 -1.28 17.10
C LEU A 269 -13.55 -1.24 17.81
N ARG A 270 -13.21 -2.28 18.58
CA ARG A 270 -11.92 -2.35 19.28
C ARG A 270 -10.74 -2.35 18.29
N MET A 271 -10.82 -3.13 17.20
CA MET A 271 -9.78 -3.15 16.17
C MET A 271 -9.69 -1.79 15.46
N GLY A 272 -10.80 -1.11 15.22
CA GLY A 272 -10.84 0.22 14.65
C GLY A 272 -10.19 1.28 15.56
N GLU A 273 -10.41 1.20 16.88
CA GLU A 273 -9.72 2.06 17.85
C GLU A 273 -8.21 1.82 17.87
N ASN A 274 -7.77 0.56 17.83
CA ASN A 274 -6.36 0.21 17.74
C ASN A 274 -5.74 0.78 16.46
N ALA A 275 -6.43 0.62 15.33
CA ALA A 275 -6.06 1.15 14.03
C ALA A 275 -5.87 2.68 14.05
N GLN A 276 -6.84 3.40 14.61
CA GLN A 276 -6.80 4.86 14.70
C GLN A 276 -5.64 5.35 15.58
N LYS A 277 -5.42 4.71 16.75
CA LYS A 277 -4.29 5.03 17.63
C LYS A 277 -2.96 4.86 16.93
N ARG A 278 -2.80 3.76 16.17
CA ARG A 278 -1.60 3.47 15.38
C ARG A 278 -1.32 4.54 14.33
N VAL A 279 -2.32 4.91 13.53
CA VAL A 279 -2.17 5.96 12.52
C VAL A 279 -1.84 7.30 13.15
N LYS A 280 -2.50 7.64 14.25
CA LYS A 280 -2.24 8.89 14.98
C LYS A 280 -0.80 8.98 15.50
N ALA A 281 -0.22 7.83 15.91
CA ALA A 281 1.13 7.78 16.47
C ALA A 281 2.24 7.77 15.41
N TYR A 282 2.01 7.12 14.25
CA TYR A 282 3.12 6.79 13.35
C TYR A 282 2.93 7.23 11.90
N TYR A 283 1.69 7.54 11.45
CA TYR A 283 1.39 7.70 10.02
C TYR A 283 0.68 9.03 9.70
N ARG A 284 0.96 10.09 10.46
CA ARG A 284 0.46 11.43 10.13
C ARG A 284 1.33 12.10 9.08
N LYS A 285 0.71 12.90 8.22
CA LYS A 285 1.40 13.66 7.16
C LYS A 285 2.51 14.56 7.73
N GLU A 286 2.27 15.16 8.88
CA GLU A 286 3.21 16.06 9.57
C GLU A 286 4.48 15.30 9.98
N GLU A 287 4.34 14.07 10.47
CA GLU A 287 5.45 13.18 10.85
C GLU A 287 6.32 12.83 9.64
N MET A 288 5.67 12.45 8.53
CA MET A 288 6.36 12.16 7.27
C MET A 288 7.15 13.38 6.78
N ILE A 289 6.52 14.58 6.78
CA ILE A 289 7.17 15.82 6.35
C ILE A 289 8.39 16.13 7.22
N GLU A 290 8.26 15.93 8.55
CA GLU A 290 9.37 16.19 9.47
C GLU A 290 10.55 15.23 9.24
N LYS A 291 10.30 13.96 8.95
CA LYS A 291 11.34 13.00 8.58
C LYS A 291 12.07 13.44 7.30
N TYR A 292 11.35 13.90 6.27
CA TYR A 292 11.98 14.44 5.06
C TYR A 292 12.77 15.73 5.33
N ARG A 293 12.27 16.64 6.18
CA ARG A 293 13.02 17.84 6.58
C ARG A 293 14.36 17.48 7.20
N LYS A 294 14.40 16.50 8.09
CA LYS A 294 15.66 16.01 8.69
C LYS A 294 16.60 15.45 7.63
N MET A 295 16.11 14.67 6.66
CA MET A 295 16.94 14.20 5.56
C MET A 295 17.54 15.35 4.74
N TYR A 296 16.77 16.40 4.44
CA TYR A 296 17.28 17.57 3.74
C TYR A 296 18.30 18.34 4.57
N GLN A 297 18.11 18.47 5.89
CA GLN A 297 19.09 19.09 6.80
C GLN A 297 20.40 18.30 6.81
N GLU A 298 20.38 16.96 6.88
CA GLU A 298 21.58 16.13 6.76
C GLU A 298 22.37 16.41 5.46
N VAL A 299 21.65 16.66 4.35
CA VAL A 299 22.28 17.05 3.08
C VAL A 299 22.95 18.42 3.15
N GLU A 300 22.26 19.43 3.68
CA GLU A 300 22.75 20.79 3.80
C GLU A 300 23.99 20.86 4.68
N GLU A 301 24.01 20.17 5.82
CA GLU A 301 25.17 20.06 6.69
C GLU A 301 26.37 19.40 6.00
N ALA A 302 26.12 18.37 5.20
CA ALA A 302 27.17 17.69 4.44
C ALA A 302 27.74 18.58 3.30
N ASP A 303 26.90 19.40 2.66
CA ASP A 303 27.33 20.36 1.63
C ASP A 303 28.06 21.55 2.26
N GLY A 304 27.67 22.01 3.45
CA GLY A 304 28.34 23.08 4.21
C GLY A 304 29.74 22.70 4.65
N ARG A 305 29.96 21.47 5.08
CA ARG A 305 31.28 20.94 5.45
C ARG A 305 32.27 20.83 4.29
N ASN A 306 31.77 20.77 3.06
CA ASN A 306 32.62 20.71 1.85
C ASN A 306 32.98 22.10 1.28
N ARG A 307 32.56 23.21 1.95
CA ARG A 307 32.87 24.60 1.52
C ARG A 307 33.94 25.28 2.38
N ILE A 308 34.44 24.60 3.41
CA ILE A 308 35.57 25.01 4.23
C ILE A 308 36.80 24.19 3.82
#